data_0ac599395cfd798c3eae088067adf703
#
_entry.id   0ac599395cfd798c3eae088067adf703
#
_cell.length_a   1.000
_cell.length_b   1.000
_cell.length_c   1.000
_cell.angle_alpha   90.00
_cell.angle_beta   90.00
_cell.angle_gamma   90.00
#
_symmetry.space_group_name_H-M   'P 1'
#
loop_
_entity.id
_entity.type
_entity.pdbx_description
1 polymer ?
#
loop_
_entity_poly.entity_id
_entity_poly.type
_entity_poly.pdbx_seq_one_letter_code
_entity_poly.pdbx_strand_id
1 'polypeptide(L)'
;MSQSRTAERLTAVPEPRPKIGRSERTRAEILDAAFEFLWSRPFRDMTVNSLMATTSISRSAFYRYFGDIHGLMEALLARLESEILEGASPWLSDDGDPVALLYESLAAEVRICYRHGPFIKSISDAAGTNAQLEDEWNWFLDRLDEATSERIVADQELGLIEAFDPRPVATALNRVDAAMYVREFGCRPRSRPEPVVDAITRVWISTLYGHQWATSRTSTLYRE
;
A
#
# COMPACT_ATOMS: atom_id res chain seq x y z
N MET A 1 -30.83 -32.84 -43.91
CA MET A 1 -30.26 -33.77 -42.92
C MET A 1 -29.47 -32.93 -41.91
N SER A 2 -30.06 -32.85 -40.76
CA SER A 2 -29.62 -32.10 -39.58
C SER A 2 -28.45 -32.80 -38.91
N GLN A 3 -27.41 -32.06 -38.46
CA GLN A 3 -26.55 -32.52 -37.40
C GLN A 3 -26.18 -31.35 -36.46
N SER A 4 -26.78 -31.42 -35.28
CA SER A 4 -26.46 -30.67 -34.09
C SER A 4 -24.97 -30.81 -33.74
N ARG A 5 -24.27 -29.69 -33.49
CA ARG A 5 -23.04 -29.67 -32.72
C ARG A 5 -23.36 -29.13 -31.34
N THR A 6 -23.46 -30.03 -30.41
CA THR A 6 -23.55 -29.82 -28.97
C THR A 6 -22.30 -29.09 -28.49
N ALA A 7 -22.50 -27.92 -27.88
CA ALA A 7 -21.45 -27.15 -27.21
C ALA A 7 -21.07 -27.89 -25.91
N GLU A 8 -19.90 -28.48 -25.86
CA GLU A 8 -19.23 -28.88 -24.63
C GLU A 8 -18.77 -27.63 -23.87
N ARG A 9 -19.51 -27.28 -22.83
CA ARG A 9 -19.02 -26.36 -21.81
C ARG A 9 -17.95 -27.10 -21.01
N LEU A 10 -16.66 -26.78 -21.30
CA LEU A 10 -15.59 -27.10 -20.37
C LEU A 10 -15.83 -26.34 -19.07
N THR A 11 -16.24 -27.04 -18.04
CA THR A 11 -16.16 -26.58 -16.65
C THR A 11 -14.70 -26.56 -16.25
N ALA A 12 -14.09 -25.37 -16.32
CA ALA A 12 -12.76 -25.17 -15.74
C ALA A 12 -12.86 -25.42 -14.23
N VAL A 13 -12.26 -26.49 -13.77
CA VAL A 13 -12.02 -26.75 -12.35
C VAL A 13 -11.05 -25.66 -11.88
N PRO A 14 -11.39 -24.87 -10.83
CA PRO A 14 -10.47 -23.87 -10.32
C PRO A 14 -9.18 -24.56 -9.84
N GLU A 15 -8.04 -24.14 -10.36
CA GLU A 15 -6.75 -24.63 -9.90
C GLU A 15 -6.63 -24.42 -8.38
N PRO A 16 -6.17 -25.43 -7.63
CA PRO A 16 -6.00 -25.30 -6.19
C PRO A 16 -4.96 -24.22 -5.91
N ARG A 17 -5.36 -23.17 -5.17
CA ARG A 17 -4.43 -22.16 -4.69
C ARG A 17 -3.22 -22.84 -4.04
N PRO A 18 -1.99 -22.41 -4.33
CA PRO A 18 -0.79 -23.01 -3.77
C PRO A 18 -0.93 -23.05 -2.24
N LYS A 19 -0.73 -24.22 -1.65
CA LYS A 19 -0.79 -24.40 -0.19
C LYS A 19 0.39 -23.65 0.41
N ILE A 20 0.14 -22.48 1.02
CA ILE A 20 1.14 -21.74 1.79
C ILE A 20 1.79 -22.72 2.77
N GLY A 21 3.11 -22.85 2.71
CA GLY A 21 3.87 -23.77 3.54
C GLY A 21 3.73 -23.43 5.04
N ARG A 22 3.94 -24.39 5.93
CA ARG A 22 3.88 -24.16 7.39
C ARG A 22 4.82 -23.03 7.83
N SER A 23 6.00 -22.93 7.20
CA SER A 23 6.98 -21.89 7.46
C SER A 23 6.45 -20.49 7.12
N GLU A 24 5.84 -20.33 5.95
CA GLU A 24 5.26 -19.05 5.50
C GLU A 24 4.08 -18.61 6.36
N ARG A 25 3.25 -19.56 6.81
CA ARG A 25 2.15 -19.26 7.76
C ARG A 25 2.70 -18.72 9.07
N THR A 26 3.70 -19.39 9.65
CA THR A 26 4.30 -18.95 10.91
C THR A 26 4.93 -17.56 10.78
N ARG A 27 5.60 -17.28 9.65
CA ARG A 27 6.14 -15.94 9.36
C ARG A 27 5.03 -14.90 9.27
N ALA A 28 3.94 -15.20 8.54
CA ALA A 28 2.79 -14.31 8.40
C ALA A 28 2.11 -14.05 9.76
N GLU A 29 1.92 -15.06 10.59
CA GLU A 29 1.33 -14.94 11.93
C GLU A 29 2.15 -14.00 12.85
N ILE A 30 3.48 -14.01 12.75
CA ILE A 30 4.34 -13.09 13.52
C ILE A 30 4.17 -11.66 13.00
N LEU A 31 4.11 -11.44 11.68
CA LEU A 31 3.87 -10.12 11.09
C LEU A 31 2.49 -9.58 11.48
N ASP A 32 1.45 -10.41 11.44
CA ASP A 32 0.11 -10.03 11.86
C ASP A 32 0.08 -9.63 13.35
N ALA A 33 0.74 -10.41 14.20
CA ALA A 33 0.86 -10.10 15.62
C ALA A 33 1.60 -8.79 15.89
N ALA A 34 2.60 -8.44 15.06
CA ALA A 34 3.32 -7.17 15.17
C ALA A 34 2.44 -5.97 14.77
N PHE A 35 1.66 -6.08 13.70
CA PHE A 35 0.67 -5.05 13.37
C PHE A 35 -0.35 -4.86 14.50
N GLU A 36 -0.91 -5.95 15.05
CA GLU A 36 -1.86 -5.88 16.17
C GLU A 36 -1.24 -5.30 17.44
N PHE A 37 0.03 -5.63 17.73
CA PHE A 37 0.75 -5.06 18.87
C PHE A 37 0.77 -3.52 18.82
N LEU A 38 1.04 -2.95 17.63
CA LEU A 38 1.14 -1.51 17.43
C LEU A 38 -0.20 -0.77 17.53
N TRP A 39 -1.34 -1.50 17.48
CA TRP A 39 -2.66 -0.93 17.79
C TRP A 39 -2.85 -0.60 19.26
N SER A 40 -2.16 -1.31 20.16
CA SER A 40 -2.35 -1.22 21.60
C SER A 40 -1.15 -0.64 22.34
N ARG A 41 0.04 -0.69 21.73
CA ARG A 41 1.32 -0.32 22.36
C ARG A 41 2.23 0.41 21.39
N PRO A 42 3.03 1.39 21.85
CA PRO A 42 4.01 2.06 21.00
C PRO A 42 5.17 1.13 20.63
N PHE A 43 5.84 1.43 19.51
CA PHE A 43 6.99 0.65 19.02
C PHE A 43 8.10 0.47 20.06
N ARG A 44 8.40 1.51 20.86
CA ARG A 44 9.45 1.43 21.92
C ARG A 44 9.22 0.31 22.95
N ASP A 45 7.98 -0.19 23.07
CA ASP A 45 7.63 -1.29 23.98
C ASP A 45 7.71 -2.66 23.29
N MET A 46 7.96 -2.67 21.96
CA MET A 46 8.06 -3.89 21.18
C MET A 46 9.44 -4.50 21.34
N THR A 47 9.49 -5.59 22.08
CA THR A 47 10.63 -6.49 22.18
C THR A 47 10.23 -7.86 21.66
N VAL A 48 11.18 -8.71 21.30
CA VAL A 48 10.88 -10.11 20.92
C VAL A 48 10.07 -10.81 22.02
N ASN A 49 10.38 -10.54 23.29
CA ASN A 49 9.65 -11.13 24.41
C ASN A 49 8.20 -10.62 24.51
N SER A 50 7.99 -9.31 24.44
CA SER A 50 6.65 -8.72 24.57
C SER A 50 5.76 -9.07 23.36
N LEU A 51 6.33 -9.13 22.15
CA LEU A 51 5.62 -9.53 20.95
C LEU A 51 5.24 -11.02 20.99
N MET A 52 6.21 -11.91 21.26
CA MET A 52 5.96 -13.35 21.25
C MET A 52 5.05 -13.81 22.40
N ALA A 53 4.94 -13.03 23.48
CA ALA A 53 3.96 -13.26 24.54
C ALA A 53 2.50 -13.08 24.07
N THR A 54 2.26 -12.42 22.92
CA THR A 54 0.92 -12.27 22.33
C THR A 54 0.56 -13.40 21.35
N THR A 55 1.47 -14.33 21.10
CA THR A 55 1.32 -15.43 20.14
C THR A 55 1.54 -16.79 20.80
N SER A 56 1.14 -17.87 20.11
CA SER A 56 1.52 -19.24 20.47
C SER A 56 2.87 -19.69 19.89
N ILE A 57 3.57 -18.79 19.19
CA ILE A 57 4.83 -19.08 18.48
C ILE A 57 6.02 -18.89 19.44
N SER A 58 7.00 -19.79 19.35
CA SER A 58 8.18 -19.72 20.18
C SER A 58 9.14 -18.61 19.75
N ARG A 59 9.93 -18.06 20.69
CA ARG A 59 10.99 -17.09 20.41
C ARG A 59 12.06 -17.66 19.45
N SER A 60 12.35 -18.93 19.52
CA SER A 60 13.29 -19.58 18.58
C SER A 60 12.77 -19.57 17.15
N ALA A 61 11.45 -19.65 16.96
CA ALA A 61 10.84 -19.50 15.65
C ALA A 61 10.97 -18.04 15.15
N PHE A 62 10.75 -17.03 16.00
CA PHE A 62 10.98 -15.64 15.65
C PHE A 62 12.38 -15.41 15.10
N TYR A 63 13.43 -15.80 15.86
CA TYR A 63 14.83 -15.61 15.44
C TYR A 63 15.21 -16.34 14.14
N ARG A 64 14.46 -17.38 13.77
CA ARG A 64 14.66 -18.07 12.49
C ARG A 64 14.22 -17.22 11.29
N TYR A 65 13.23 -16.34 11.48
CA TYR A 65 12.63 -15.56 10.37
C TYR A 65 13.16 -14.14 10.28
N PHE A 66 13.46 -13.49 11.39
CA PHE A 66 13.68 -12.04 11.43
C PHE A 66 15.01 -11.61 12.03
N GLY A 67 15.74 -12.49 12.71
CA GLY A 67 16.98 -12.15 13.40
C GLY A 67 16.77 -11.28 14.65
N ASP A 68 16.12 -10.12 14.51
CA ASP A 68 15.79 -9.18 15.59
C ASP A 68 14.53 -8.35 15.26
N ILE A 69 14.26 -7.31 16.06
CA ILE A 69 13.12 -6.41 15.86
C ILE A 69 13.31 -5.54 14.61
N HIS A 70 14.53 -5.18 14.22
CA HIS A 70 14.79 -4.41 13.00
C HIS A 70 14.45 -5.24 11.76
N GLY A 71 14.92 -6.48 11.66
CA GLY A 71 14.55 -7.38 10.58
C GLY A 71 13.04 -7.68 10.52
N LEU A 72 12.35 -7.62 11.66
CA LEU A 72 10.87 -7.65 11.66
C LEU A 72 10.28 -6.37 11.04
N MET A 73 10.81 -5.18 11.36
CA MET A 73 10.33 -3.91 10.79
C MET A 73 10.56 -3.83 9.28
N GLU A 74 11.73 -4.25 8.80
CA GLU A 74 12.00 -4.42 7.36
C GLU A 74 10.95 -5.32 6.69
N ALA A 75 10.64 -6.45 7.30
CA ALA A 75 9.65 -7.39 6.76
C ALA A 75 8.21 -6.83 6.77
N LEU A 76 7.87 -5.98 7.75
CA LEU A 76 6.58 -5.28 7.80
C LEU A 76 6.50 -4.19 6.72
N LEU A 77 7.58 -3.43 6.49
CA LEU A 77 7.67 -2.45 5.40
C LEU A 77 7.56 -3.13 4.04
N ALA A 78 8.29 -4.21 3.81
CA ALA A 78 8.22 -4.97 2.55
C ALA A 78 6.82 -5.52 2.28
N ARG A 79 6.10 -5.95 3.33
CA ARG A 79 4.70 -6.39 3.20
C ARG A 79 3.78 -5.21 2.87
N LEU A 80 3.94 -4.07 3.55
CA LEU A 80 3.15 -2.87 3.27
C LEU A 80 3.39 -2.37 1.84
N GLU A 81 4.65 -2.33 1.40
CA GLU A 81 5.02 -1.98 0.02
C GLU A 81 4.31 -2.89 -0.99
N SER A 82 4.39 -4.21 -0.78
CA SER A 82 3.73 -5.17 -1.68
C SER A 82 2.21 -4.96 -1.75
N GLU A 83 1.55 -4.73 -0.61
CA GLU A 83 0.11 -4.47 -0.57
C GLU A 83 -0.24 -3.15 -1.29
N ILE A 84 0.56 -2.09 -1.12
CA ILE A 84 0.35 -0.79 -1.78
C ILE A 84 0.55 -0.91 -3.29
N LEU A 85 1.66 -1.50 -3.76
CA LEU A 85 1.93 -1.66 -5.18
C LEU A 85 0.90 -2.57 -5.88
N GLU A 86 0.43 -3.63 -5.20
CA GLU A 86 -0.66 -4.45 -5.70
C GLU A 86 -1.96 -3.64 -5.80
N GLY A 87 -2.30 -2.83 -4.79
CA GLY A 87 -3.45 -1.94 -4.80
C GLY A 87 -3.36 -0.82 -5.84
N ALA A 88 -2.15 -0.36 -6.16
CA ALA A 88 -1.88 0.65 -7.18
C ALA A 88 -1.79 0.08 -8.61
N SER A 89 -1.77 -1.24 -8.77
CA SER A 89 -1.57 -1.89 -10.08
C SER A 89 -2.55 -1.43 -11.17
N PRO A 90 -3.83 -1.11 -10.90
CA PRO A 90 -4.71 -0.59 -11.95
C PRO A 90 -4.16 0.68 -12.61
N TRP A 91 -3.73 1.66 -11.82
CA TRP A 91 -3.15 2.88 -12.38
C TRP A 91 -1.75 2.67 -12.94
N LEU A 92 -0.93 1.82 -12.30
CA LEU A 92 0.45 1.61 -12.73
C LEU A 92 0.57 0.82 -14.05
N SER A 93 -0.40 -0.05 -14.39
CA SER A 93 -0.22 -1.05 -15.46
C SER A 93 -1.34 -1.09 -16.49
N ASP A 94 -2.54 -0.55 -16.22
CA ASP A 94 -3.68 -0.67 -17.12
C ASP A 94 -3.77 0.49 -18.12
N ASP A 95 -4.34 0.21 -19.32
CA ASP A 95 -4.51 1.16 -20.42
C ASP A 95 -5.91 1.84 -20.40
N GLY A 96 -6.58 1.88 -19.24
CA GLY A 96 -7.90 2.46 -19.09
C GLY A 96 -7.89 3.99 -18.98
N ASP A 97 -9.01 4.53 -18.46
CA ASP A 97 -9.09 5.96 -18.13
C ASP A 97 -8.14 6.28 -16.95
N PRO A 98 -7.08 7.06 -17.16
CA PRO A 98 -6.04 7.24 -16.15
C PRO A 98 -6.56 7.89 -14.87
N VAL A 99 -7.60 8.74 -14.95
CA VAL A 99 -8.20 9.39 -13.78
C VAL A 99 -9.03 8.39 -12.96
N ALA A 100 -9.81 7.53 -13.63
CA ALA A 100 -10.58 6.51 -12.95
C ALA A 100 -9.67 5.46 -12.29
N LEU A 101 -8.64 5.01 -12.99
CA LEU A 101 -7.65 4.06 -12.47
C LEU A 101 -6.86 4.65 -11.30
N LEU A 102 -6.48 5.92 -11.37
CA LEU A 102 -5.82 6.62 -10.26
C LEU A 102 -6.73 6.68 -9.03
N TYR A 103 -8.01 7.02 -9.20
CA TYR A 103 -8.96 7.04 -8.08
C TYR A 103 -9.08 5.66 -7.41
N GLU A 104 -9.22 4.59 -8.20
CA GLU A 104 -9.30 3.21 -7.69
C GLU A 104 -8.05 2.83 -6.90
N SER A 105 -6.89 3.16 -7.43
CA SER A 105 -5.58 2.88 -6.83
C SER A 105 -5.39 3.65 -5.51
N LEU A 106 -5.67 4.95 -5.48
CA LEU A 106 -5.59 5.75 -4.26
C LEU A 106 -6.62 5.31 -3.21
N ALA A 107 -7.83 4.93 -3.63
CA ALA A 107 -8.82 4.37 -2.71
C ALA A 107 -8.39 3.01 -2.13
N ALA A 108 -7.67 2.18 -2.89
CA ALA A 108 -7.08 0.95 -2.40
C ALA A 108 -5.95 1.23 -1.40
N GLU A 109 -5.04 2.14 -1.74
CA GLU A 109 -3.93 2.58 -0.87
C GLU A 109 -4.44 3.12 0.46
N VAL A 110 -5.42 4.03 0.45
CA VAL A 110 -6.05 4.55 1.67
C VAL A 110 -6.60 3.43 2.55
N ARG A 111 -7.27 2.43 1.97
CA ARG A 111 -7.78 1.27 2.73
C ARG A 111 -6.65 0.45 3.37
N ILE A 112 -5.55 0.26 2.67
CA ILE A 112 -4.35 -0.42 3.16
C ILE A 112 -3.73 0.39 4.30
N CYS A 113 -3.48 1.67 4.09
CA CYS A 113 -2.90 2.57 5.08
C CYS A 113 -3.81 2.80 6.30
N TYR A 114 -5.13 2.79 6.12
CA TYR A 114 -6.10 2.79 7.23
C TYR A 114 -5.96 1.53 8.10
N ARG A 115 -5.69 0.38 7.51
CA ARG A 115 -5.47 -0.90 8.20
C ARG A 115 -4.16 -0.89 9.00
N HIS A 116 -3.11 -0.31 8.44
CA HIS A 116 -1.75 -0.33 8.98
C HIS A 116 -1.31 0.99 9.64
N GLY A 117 -2.24 1.93 9.88
CA GLY A 117 -1.94 3.28 10.37
C GLY A 117 -0.98 3.36 11.57
N PRO A 118 -1.18 2.61 12.67
CA PRO A 118 -0.26 2.64 13.80
C PRO A 118 1.15 2.16 13.47
N PHE A 119 1.31 1.24 12.52
CA PHE A 119 2.62 0.83 12.04
C PHE A 119 3.29 1.95 11.26
N ILE A 120 2.58 2.56 10.28
CA ILE A 120 3.08 3.68 9.47
C ILE A 120 3.54 4.83 10.39
N LYS A 121 2.73 5.16 11.38
CA LYS A 121 3.13 6.17 12.37
C LYS A 121 4.34 5.74 13.18
N SER A 122 4.38 4.50 13.64
CA SER A 122 5.47 4.00 14.49
C SER A 122 6.80 4.00 13.78
N ILE A 123 6.85 3.61 12.50
CA ILE A 123 8.07 3.65 11.70
C ILE A 123 8.49 5.10 11.40
N SER A 124 7.55 5.96 11.02
CA SER A 124 7.81 7.38 10.77
C SER A 124 8.35 8.10 12.02
N ASP A 125 7.79 7.84 13.21
CA ASP A 125 8.28 8.41 14.47
C ASP A 125 9.66 7.87 14.85
N ALA A 126 9.90 6.57 14.65
CA ALA A 126 11.16 5.91 14.99
C ALA A 126 12.31 6.30 14.05
N ALA A 127 12.03 6.55 12.78
CA ALA A 127 12.99 7.02 11.79
C ALA A 127 13.70 8.31 12.23
N GLY A 128 13.00 9.23 12.89
CA GLY A 128 13.60 10.47 13.39
C GLY A 128 14.64 10.30 14.52
N THR A 129 14.81 9.09 15.08
CA THR A 129 15.72 8.82 16.20
C THR A 129 16.61 7.58 16.01
N ASN A 130 16.43 6.85 14.93
CA ASN A 130 17.15 5.61 14.62
C ASN A 130 17.52 5.60 13.13
N ALA A 131 18.81 5.77 12.83
CA ALA A 131 19.32 5.89 11.47
C ALA A 131 19.00 4.68 10.59
N GLN A 132 19.03 3.45 11.13
CA GLN A 132 18.68 2.26 10.35
C GLN A 132 17.20 2.28 9.93
N LEU A 133 16.30 2.63 10.85
CA LEU A 133 14.87 2.75 10.52
C LEU A 133 14.58 3.94 9.60
N GLU A 134 15.39 5.01 9.68
CA GLU A 134 15.33 6.14 8.74
C GLU A 134 15.71 5.69 7.34
N ASP A 135 16.79 4.93 7.17
CA ASP A 135 17.20 4.38 5.88
C ASP A 135 16.14 3.45 5.28
N GLU A 136 15.58 2.55 6.11
CA GLU A 136 14.51 1.63 5.69
C GLU A 136 13.23 2.37 5.28
N TRP A 137 12.82 3.39 6.06
CA TRP A 137 11.67 4.21 5.75
C TRP A 137 11.86 5.01 4.47
N ASN A 138 13.04 5.63 4.28
CA ASN A 138 13.36 6.36 3.06
C ASN A 138 13.41 5.43 1.85
N TRP A 139 14.03 4.24 1.98
CA TRP A 139 14.07 3.26 0.91
C TRP A 139 12.66 2.80 0.49
N PHE A 140 11.77 2.54 1.46
CA PHE A 140 10.37 2.22 1.18
C PHE A 140 9.67 3.34 0.39
N LEU A 141 9.83 4.59 0.82
CA LEU A 141 9.23 5.73 0.11
C LEU A 141 9.85 5.94 -1.28
N ASP A 142 11.15 5.71 -1.44
CA ASP A 142 11.83 5.80 -2.73
C ASP A 142 11.35 4.76 -3.74
N ARG A 143 10.95 3.59 -3.30
CA ARG A 143 10.34 2.56 -4.15
C ARG A 143 8.98 2.99 -4.70
N LEU A 144 8.17 3.64 -3.87
CA LEU A 144 6.89 4.21 -4.31
C LEU A 144 7.11 5.38 -5.27
N ASP A 145 8.11 6.24 -5.00
CA ASP A 145 8.50 7.34 -5.89
C ASP A 145 8.93 6.82 -7.26
N GLU A 146 9.69 5.72 -7.32
CA GLU A 146 10.12 5.08 -8.57
C GLU A 146 8.92 4.64 -9.40
N ALA A 147 8.04 3.82 -8.81
CA ALA A 147 6.85 3.31 -9.51
C ALA A 147 5.94 4.44 -10.01
N THR A 148 5.74 5.47 -9.19
CA THR A 148 4.96 6.67 -9.57
C THR A 148 5.64 7.44 -10.71
N SER A 149 6.96 7.63 -10.63
CA SER A 149 7.75 8.34 -11.64
C SER A 149 7.72 7.63 -12.99
N GLU A 150 7.86 6.30 -13.01
CA GLU A 150 7.76 5.47 -14.22
C GLU A 150 6.39 5.62 -14.88
N ARG A 151 5.31 5.62 -14.10
CA ARG A 151 3.96 5.85 -14.64
C ARG A 151 3.80 7.26 -15.20
N ILE A 152 4.30 8.30 -14.51
CA ILE A 152 4.25 9.67 -15.03
C ILE A 152 4.98 9.77 -16.37
N VAL A 153 6.16 9.14 -16.51
CA VAL A 153 6.89 9.10 -17.79
C VAL A 153 6.04 8.48 -18.90
N ALA A 154 5.42 7.32 -18.62
CA ALA A 154 4.57 6.65 -19.60
C ALA A 154 3.38 7.52 -20.04
N ASP A 155 2.73 8.20 -19.09
CA ASP A 155 1.61 9.10 -19.40
C ASP A 155 2.04 10.38 -20.13
N GLN A 156 3.28 10.87 -19.89
CA GLN A 156 3.86 11.97 -20.66
C GLN A 156 4.16 11.55 -22.11
N GLU A 157 4.68 10.35 -22.34
CA GLU A 157 4.92 9.80 -23.67
C GLU A 157 3.61 9.64 -24.47
N LEU A 158 2.51 9.34 -23.79
CA LEU A 158 1.17 9.29 -24.36
C LEU A 158 0.50 10.67 -24.53
N GLY A 159 1.14 11.75 -24.04
CA GLY A 159 0.58 13.10 -24.06
C GLY A 159 -0.58 13.34 -23.10
N LEU A 160 -0.77 12.48 -22.11
CA LEU A 160 -1.81 12.59 -21.09
C LEU A 160 -1.42 13.54 -19.95
N ILE A 161 -0.13 13.72 -19.73
CA ILE A 161 0.46 14.62 -18.71
C ILE A 161 1.42 15.59 -19.40
N GLU A 162 1.44 16.85 -18.94
CA GLU A 162 2.40 17.86 -19.42
C GLU A 162 3.84 17.47 -19.07
N ALA A 163 4.81 17.97 -19.85
CA ALA A 163 6.22 17.69 -19.64
C ALA A 163 6.76 18.46 -18.42
N PHE A 164 7.25 17.71 -17.44
CA PHE A 164 8.01 18.19 -16.27
C PHE A 164 8.95 17.06 -15.80
N ASP A 165 9.82 17.34 -14.83
CA ASP A 165 10.64 16.29 -14.21
C ASP A 165 9.77 15.37 -13.33
N PRO A 166 9.59 14.08 -13.67
CA PRO A 166 8.68 13.19 -12.97
C PRO A 166 9.07 12.91 -11.52
N ARG A 167 10.36 12.73 -11.25
CA ARG A 167 10.83 12.26 -9.94
C ARG A 167 10.50 13.21 -8.79
N PRO A 168 10.78 14.55 -8.86
CA PRO A 168 10.41 15.46 -7.79
C PRO A 168 8.90 15.54 -7.54
N VAL A 169 8.09 15.41 -8.61
CA VAL A 169 6.62 15.42 -8.50
C VAL A 169 6.11 14.15 -7.83
N ALA A 170 6.61 12.98 -8.23
CA ALA A 170 6.31 11.70 -7.58
C ALA A 170 6.65 11.74 -6.09
N THR A 171 7.85 12.21 -5.75
CA THR A 171 8.30 12.38 -4.37
C THR A 171 7.36 13.30 -3.58
N ALA A 172 6.98 14.46 -4.13
CA ALA A 172 6.08 15.40 -3.45
C ALA A 172 4.71 14.76 -3.16
N LEU A 173 4.11 14.06 -4.14
CA LEU A 173 2.83 13.39 -3.99
C LEU A 173 2.89 12.29 -2.91
N ASN A 174 3.84 11.38 -2.98
CA ASN A 174 3.97 10.29 -2.02
C ASN A 174 4.30 10.80 -0.60
N ARG A 175 5.06 11.89 -0.44
CA ARG A 175 5.32 12.50 0.88
C ARG A 175 4.09 13.15 1.47
N VAL A 176 3.24 13.79 0.65
CA VAL A 176 1.93 14.31 1.09
C VAL A 176 1.06 13.17 1.60
N ASP A 177 0.97 12.07 0.86
CA ASP A 177 0.16 10.92 1.23
C ASP A 177 0.68 10.26 2.53
N ALA A 178 1.98 10.00 2.64
CA ALA A 178 2.58 9.45 3.85
C ALA A 178 2.30 10.34 5.09
N ALA A 179 2.41 11.66 4.96
CA ALA A 179 2.12 12.59 6.04
C ALA A 179 0.62 12.56 6.43
N MET A 180 -0.28 12.47 5.44
CA MET A 180 -1.72 12.32 5.66
C MET A 180 -2.04 11.01 6.39
N TYR A 181 -1.46 9.88 6.00
CA TYR A 181 -1.71 8.58 6.63
C TYR A 181 -1.20 8.53 8.06
N VAL A 182 0.00 9.06 8.32
CA VAL A 182 0.54 9.20 9.69
C VAL A 182 -0.42 10.00 10.57
N ARG A 183 -0.92 11.14 10.09
CA ARG A 183 -1.80 12.02 10.84
C ARG A 183 -3.19 11.45 11.05
N GLU A 184 -3.83 10.97 9.97
CA GLU A 184 -5.25 10.65 9.98
C GLU A 184 -5.53 9.23 10.49
N PHE A 185 -4.58 8.31 10.34
CA PHE A 185 -4.75 6.89 10.65
C PHE A 185 -3.84 6.36 11.76
N GLY A 186 -2.77 7.08 12.07
CA GLY A 186 -1.75 6.63 13.03
C GLY A 186 -2.18 6.68 14.49
N CYS A 187 -3.22 7.44 14.84
CA CYS A 187 -3.69 7.64 16.20
C CYS A 187 -5.20 7.43 16.33
N ARG A 188 -5.69 7.20 17.54
CA ARG A 188 -7.13 7.16 17.83
C ARG A 188 -7.60 8.49 18.43
N PRO A 189 -8.82 8.98 18.10
CA PRO A 189 -9.73 8.44 17.09
C PRO A 189 -9.16 8.64 15.70
N ARG A 190 -9.35 7.66 14.78
CA ARG A 190 -8.96 7.77 13.39
C ARG A 190 -9.98 8.54 12.59
N SER A 191 -9.53 9.28 11.60
CA SER A 191 -10.40 9.85 10.58
C SER A 191 -11.05 8.75 9.75
N ARG A 192 -12.22 9.03 9.17
CA ARG A 192 -12.82 8.12 8.19
C ARG A 192 -11.99 8.12 6.91
N PRO A 193 -11.90 6.99 6.19
CA PRO A 193 -11.11 6.91 4.96
C PRO A 193 -11.60 7.85 3.84
N GLU A 194 -12.93 8.01 3.68
CA GLU A 194 -13.52 8.69 2.54
C GLU A 194 -13.02 10.15 2.36
N PRO A 195 -12.99 11.00 3.41
CA PRO A 195 -12.43 12.37 3.25
C PRO A 195 -10.95 12.37 2.89
N VAL A 196 -10.19 11.34 3.29
CA VAL A 196 -8.77 11.22 2.95
C VAL A 196 -8.61 10.85 1.48
N VAL A 197 -9.40 9.88 0.98
CA VAL A 197 -9.46 9.55 -0.46
C VAL A 197 -9.77 10.80 -1.28
N ASP A 198 -10.80 11.56 -0.90
CA ASP A 198 -11.21 12.76 -1.62
C ASP A 198 -10.08 13.81 -1.68
N ALA A 199 -9.39 14.00 -0.56
CA ALA A 199 -8.32 15.01 -0.47
C ALA A 199 -7.10 14.63 -1.32
N ILE A 200 -6.58 13.40 -1.16
CA ILE A 200 -5.40 12.97 -1.91
C ILE A 200 -5.70 12.85 -3.40
N THR A 201 -6.86 12.30 -3.78
CA THR A 201 -7.28 12.19 -5.19
C THR A 201 -7.34 13.57 -5.84
N ARG A 202 -7.88 14.57 -5.15
CA ARG A 202 -7.91 15.96 -5.65
C ARG A 202 -6.50 16.48 -5.90
N VAL A 203 -5.56 16.26 -4.99
CA VAL A 203 -4.18 16.72 -5.14
C VAL A 203 -3.52 16.04 -6.34
N TRP A 204 -3.62 14.72 -6.43
CA TRP A 204 -3.02 13.94 -7.50
C TRP A 204 -3.59 14.29 -8.88
N ILE A 205 -4.92 14.32 -9.03
CA ILE A 205 -5.57 14.65 -10.31
C ILE A 205 -5.23 16.08 -10.74
N SER A 206 -5.28 17.04 -9.81
CA SER A 206 -4.95 18.44 -10.15
C SER A 206 -3.49 18.61 -10.55
N THR A 207 -2.58 17.81 -9.97
CA THR A 207 -1.15 17.89 -10.27
C THR A 207 -0.82 17.20 -11.59
N LEU A 208 -1.35 16.02 -11.85
CA LEU A 208 -0.96 15.20 -12.99
C LEU A 208 -1.81 15.48 -14.24
N TYR A 209 -3.13 15.59 -14.08
CA TYR A 209 -4.06 15.65 -15.22
C TYR A 209 -4.75 17.01 -15.36
N GLY A 210 -4.45 17.99 -14.50
CA GLY A 210 -4.95 19.35 -14.57
C GLY A 210 -6.43 19.53 -14.21
N HIS A 211 -6.87 20.81 -14.15
CA HIS A 211 -8.24 21.16 -13.75
C HIS A 211 -9.34 20.68 -14.69
N GLN A 212 -9.04 20.50 -15.97
CA GLN A 212 -10.05 20.10 -16.97
C GLN A 212 -10.57 18.68 -16.71
N TRP A 213 -9.71 17.79 -16.23
CA TRP A 213 -10.09 16.42 -15.88
C TRP A 213 -10.83 16.35 -14.53
N ALA A 214 -10.44 17.17 -13.58
CA ALA A 214 -11.10 17.22 -12.27
C ALA A 214 -12.55 17.70 -12.33
N THR A 215 -12.86 18.65 -13.22
CA THR A 215 -14.23 19.22 -13.36
C THR A 215 -15.18 18.36 -14.17
N SER A 216 -14.72 17.61 -15.16
CA SER A 216 -15.62 16.85 -16.05
C SER A 216 -16.11 15.53 -15.46
N ARG A 217 -15.41 14.92 -14.51
CA ARG A 217 -15.68 13.57 -14.00
C ARG A 217 -16.00 13.45 -12.52
N THR A 218 -15.57 14.37 -11.67
CA THR A 218 -16.00 14.41 -10.27
C THR A 218 -17.53 14.50 -10.16
N SER A 219 -18.19 15.09 -11.16
CA SER A 219 -19.66 15.14 -11.27
C SER A 219 -20.32 13.78 -11.54
N THR A 220 -19.60 12.80 -12.05
CA THR A 220 -20.14 11.47 -12.39
C THR A 220 -19.92 10.47 -11.26
N LEU A 221 -18.80 10.55 -10.52
CA LEU A 221 -18.46 9.62 -9.46
C LEU A 221 -19.23 9.87 -8.14
N TYR A 222 -19.83 11.05 -7.97
CA TYR A 222 -20.63 11.41 -6.77
C TYR A 222 -22.16 11.34 -7.01
N ARG A 223 -22.64 10.70 -8.08
CA ARG A 223 -24.09 10.62 -8.42
C ARG A 223 -24.70 9.24 -8.22
N GLU A 224 -24.06 8.30 -7.55
CA GLU A 224 -24.69 7.04 -7.17
C GLU A 224 -24.79 6.86 -5.65
#